data_976a08775ccfb50c6c483535e7d70d5c
#
_entry.id   976a08775ccfb50c6c483535e7d70d5c
#
_cell.length_a   1.000
_cell.length_b   1.000
_cell.length_c   1.000
_cell.angle_alpha   90.00
_cell.angle_beta   90.00
_cell.angle_gamma   90.00
#
_symmetry.space_group_name_H-M   'P 1'
#
loop_
_entity.id
_entity.type
_entity.pdbx_description
1 polymer ?
#
loop_
_entity_poly.entity_id
_entity_poly.type
_entity_poly.pdbx_seq_one_letter_code
_entity_poly.pdbx_strand_id
1 'polypeptide(L)'
;MNPLEEIAGQLLQYDHLVLVGHAIPDGDCIGSILGLQSALQTLGKKVEMILENPVPVIYHYLPDWGGIKPPLPIDRPGFAAVYLDCSDQCRVSDEVREALQKAAVTINIDHHPGNSLFGDYNYVNPEAAATAEIIYELLAIMQIPVSEDVANCLYAGIIMDTGRFLNSNTTSLTMKIASELLKRGASVDLARNNLFESKPLREVLLLKHALKHLSLSEDGRIAWMCLTLDEAEQADARDYHPEGIINYTRMIAGVEVGLLFREVETGRVKVGFRSRGRVDVASLAREFGGGGHR
;
A
#
# COMPACT_ATOMS: atom_id res chain seq x y z
N MET A 1 -8.49 -21.67 1.73
CA MET A 1 -8.96 -20.29 1.80
C MET A 1 -10.27 -20.31 2.58
N ASN A 2 -10.39 -19.47 3.61
CA ASN A 2 -11.53 -19.44 4.51
C ASN A 2 -12.61 -18.49 3.98
N PRO A 3 -13.91 -18.71 4.26
CA PRO A 3 -14.95 -17.71 4.00
C PRO A 3 -14.71 -16.43 4.81
N LEU A 4 -15.19 -15.29 4.31
CA LEU A 4 -15.03 -14.00 5.01
C LEU A 4 -15.80 -13.97 6.35
N GLU A 5 -16.88 -14.72 6.46
CA GLU A 5 -17.64 -14.93 7.69
C GLU A 5 -16.82 -15.65 8.77
N GLU A 6 -15.95 -16.57 8.38
CA GLU A 6 -15.06 -17.26 9.30
C GLU A 6 -13.96 -16.32 9.81
N ILE A 7 -13.41 -15.47 8.95
CA ILE A 7 -12.50 -14.39 9.35
C ILE A 7 -13.16 -13.45 10.34
N ALA A 8 -14.40 -13.02 10.06
CA ALA A 8 -15.19 -12.21 10.96
C ALA A 8 -15.35 -12.87 12.34
N GLY A 9 -15.68 -14.18 12.36
CA GLY A 9 -15.77 -14.97 13.58
C GLY A 9 -14.49 -14.99 14.38
N GLN A 10 -13.34 -15.18 13.72
CA GLN A 10 -12.03 -15.16 14.37
C GLN A 10 -11.71 -13.78 14.96
N LEU A 11 -11.92 -12.69 14.21
CA LEU A 11 -11.70 -11.33 14.72
C LEU A 11 -12.60 -11.02 15.95
N LEU A 12 -13.82 -11.53 15.97
CA LEU A 12 -14.75 -11.36 17.09
C LEU A 12 -14.36 -12.19 18.33
N GLN A 13 -13.73 -13.34 18.13
CA GLN A 13 -13.33 -14.26 19.20
C GLN A 13 -12.23 -13.72 20.10
N TYR A 14 -11.28 -12.95 19.55
CA TYR A 14 -10.13 -12.43 20.29
C TYR A 14 -10.38 -11.01 20.80
N ASP A 15 -10.10 -10.77 22.10
CA ASP A 15 -10.18 -9.43 22.71
C ASP A 15 -8.96 -8.58 22.44
N HIS A 16 -7.82 -9.21 22.09
CA HIS A 16 -6.58 -8.54 21.76
C HIS A 16 -6.14 -8.95 20.36
N LEU A 17 -5.99 -7.96 19.48
CA LEU A 17 -5.55 -8.12 18.11
C LEU A 17 -4.32 -7.25 17.84
N VAL A 18 -3.42 -7.76 17.01
CA VAL A 18 -2.24 -7.02 16.53
C VAL A 18 -2.32 -6.98 15.02
N LEU A 19 -2.54 -5.79 14.47
CA LEU A 19 -2.62 -5.57 13.03
C LEU A 19 -1.23 -5.23 12.50
N VAL A 20 -0.85 -5.89 11.41
CA VAL A 20 0.44 -5.68 10.75
C VAL A 20 0.24 -5.57 9.24
N GLY A 21 1.11 -4.83 8.59
CA GLY A 21 1.17 -4.69 7.13
C GLY A 21 2.57 -4.95 6.60
N HIS A 22 2.74 -4.82 5.30
CA HIS A 22 4.03 -5.05 4.64
C HIS A 22 5.07 -3.95 4.94
N ALA A 23 6.36 -4.27 4.73
CA ALA A 23 7.51 -3.43 5.09
C ALA A 23 7.54 -2.05 4.41
N ILE A 24 7.00 -1.92 3.19
CA ILE A 24 6.91 -0.64 2.46
C ILE A 24 5.44 -0.25 2.41
N PRO A 25 4.86 0.29 3.51
CA PRO A 25 3.43 0.48 3.60
C PRO A 25 2.95 1.57 2.65
N ASP A 26 1.93 1.24 1.90
CA ASP A 26 1.23 2.16 1.00
C ASP A 26 -0.16 2.53 1.54
N GLY A 27 -0.99 3.15 0.69
CA GLY A 27 -2.30 3.63 1.13
C GLY A 27 -3.28 2.51 1.44
N ASP A 28 -3.20 1.37 0.76
CA ASP A 28 -4.09 0.25 1.01
C ASP A 28 -3.74 -0.45 2.33
N CYS A 29 -2.45 -0.72 2.53
CA CYS A 29 -1.94 -1.26 3.79
C CYS A 29 -2.34 -0.39 4.99
N ILE A 30 -2.04 0.92 4.94
CA ILE A 30 -2.29 1.86 6.04
C ILE A 30 -3.80 2.07 6.24
N GLY A 31 -4.55 2.29 5.16
CA GLY A 31 -5.99 2.49 5.21
C GLY A 31 -6.73 1.28 5.78
N SER A 32 -6.31 0.08 5.41
CA SER A 32 -6.87 -1.19 5.92
C SER A 32 -6.56 -1.38 7.41
N ILE A 33 -5.33 -1.11 7.84
CA ILE A 33 -4.93 -1.19 9.26
C ILE A 33 -5.75 -0.21 10.11
N LEU A 34 -5.75 1.07 9.74
CA LEU A 34 -6.42 2.12 10.51
C LEU A 34 -7.94 1.96 10.50
N GLY A 35 -8.51 1.59 9.34
CA GLY A 35 -9.94 1.35 9.20
C GLY A 35 -10.43 0.18 10.05
N LEU A 36 -9.71 -0.95 10.01
CA LEU A 36 -10.06 -2.12 10.82
C LEU A 36 -9.84 -1.85 12.31
N GLN A 37 -8.74 -1.20 12.68
CA GLN A 37 -8.45 -0.81 14.07
C GLN A 37 -9.59 0.06 14.64
N SER A 38 -9.95 1.15 13.97
CA SER A 38 -11.00 2.06 14.40
C SER A 38 -12.35 1.32 14.59
N ALA A 39 -12.69 0.43 13.65
CA ALA A 39 -13.90 -0.37 13.73
C ALA A 39 -13.91 -1.34 14.93
N LEU A 40 -12.82 -2.08 15.14
CA LEU A 40 -12.71 -3.06 16.23
C LEU A 40 -12.68 -2.40 17.61
N GLN A 41 -12.15 -1.19 17.73
CA GLN A 41 -12.21 -0.43 18.99
C GLN A 41 -13.63 -0.09 19.42
N THR A 42 -14.57 0.08 18.48
CA THR A 42 -16.00 0.30 18.82
C THR A 42 -16.64 -0.88 19.56
N LEU A 43 -16.06 -2.08 19.38
CA LEU A 43 -16.44 -3.31 20.10
C LEU A 43 -15.70 -3.49 21.43
N GLY A 44 -14.91 -2.50 21.86
CA GLY A 44 -14.11 -2.57 23.10
C GLY A 44 -12.88 -3.46 23.00
N LYS A 45 -12.45 -3.85 21.80
CA LYS A 45 -11.26 -4.70 21.61
C LYS A 45 -9.99 -3.90 21.79
N LYS A 46 -8.95 -4.54 22.35
CA LYS A 46 -7.62 -4.01 22.37
C LYS A 46 -6.95 -4.27 21.01
N VAL A 47 -6.62 -3.21 20.28
CA VAL A 47 -5.98 -3.33 18.98
C VAL A 47 -4.64 -2.60 19.00
N GLU A 48 -3.56 -3.30 18.71
CA GLU A 48 -2.24 -2.75 18.50
C GLU A 48 -1.91 -2.78 17.00
N MET A 49 -1.17 -1.78 16.53
CA MET A 49 -0.79 -1.66 15.12
C MET A 49 0.72 -1.57 15.01
N ILE A 50 1.31 -2.43 14.17
CA ILE A 50 2.77 -2.54 14.01
C ILE A 50 3.12 -2.42 12.52
N LEU A 51 4.03 -1.51 12.20
CA LEU A 51 4.72 -1.46 10.92
C LEU A 51 6.23 -1.36 11.14
N GLU A 52 7.00 -2.00 10.28
CA GLU A 52 8.46 -1.93 10.29
C GLU A 52 8.96 -0.52 10.01
N ASN A 53 8.41 0.11 8.99
CA ASN A 53 8.80 1.46 8.56
C ASN A 53 7.77 2.50 9.00
N PRO A 54 8.21 3.74 9.23
CA PRO A 54 7.32 4.84 9.59
C PRO A 54 6.22 5.07 8.56
N VAL A 55 5.03 5.45 9.03
CA VAL A 55 3.93 5.86 8.16
C VAL A 55 4.37 7.06 7.30
N PRO A 56 4.27 6.98 5.97
CA PRO A 56 4.60 8.11 5.10
C PRO A 56 3.74 9.34 5.41
N VAL A 57 4.37 10.52 5.35
CA VAL A 57 3.75 11.81 5.74
C VAL A 57 2.42 12.09 5.03
N ILE A 58 2.27 11.62 3.79
CA ILE A 58 1.03 11.80 3.01
C ILE A 58 -0.20 11.13 3.65
N TYR A 59 -0.01 10.16 4.56
CA TYR A 59 -1.08 9.49 5.28
C TYR A 59 -1.30 10.04 6.71
N HIS A 60 -0.54 11.05 7.15
CA HIS A 60 -0.68 11.64 8.48
C HIS A 60 -2.00 12.40 8.69
N TYR A 61 -2.79 12.59 7.65
CA TYR A 61 -4.14 13.14 7.76
C TYR A 61 -5.19 12.11 8.19
N LEU A 62 -4.86 10.81 8.11
CA LEU A 62 -5.75 9.75 8.55
C LEU A 62 -5.79 9.69 10.08
N PRO A 63 -6.96 9.38 10.67
CA PRO A 63 -7.07 9.28 12.12
C PRO A 63 -6.16 8.17 12.68
N ASP A 64 -5.69 8.37 13.89
CA ASP A 64 -4.90 7.39 14.66
C ASP A 64 -3.60 6.87 14.01
N TRP A 65 -3.11 7.47 12.91
CA TRP A 65 -1.84 7.07 12.27
C TRP A 65 -0.66 7.03 13.27
N GLY A 66 -0.62 7.94 14.24
CA GLY A 66 0.40 7.99 15.29
C GLY A 66 0.32 6.83 16.30
N GLY A 67 -0.75 6.04 16.25
CA GLY A 67 -0.92 4.80 17.01
C GLY A 67 -0.14 3.62 16.43
N ILE A 68 0.26 3.67 15.16
CA ILE A 68 1.12 2.66 14.54
C ILE A 68 2.53 2.76 15.12
N LYS A 69 3.06 1.65 15.61
CA LYS A 69 4.34 1.57 16.33
C LYS A 69 5.34 0.71 15.55
N PRO A 70 6.65 0.94 15.73
CA PRO A 70 7.66 -0.02 15.29
C PRO A 70 7.50 -1.36 16.02
N PRO A 71 8.03 -2.46 15.46
CA PRO A 71 7.94 -3.78 16.07
C PRO A 71 8.65 -3.78 17.45
N LEU A 72 7.90 -4.17 18.47
CA LEU A 72 8.40 -4.39 19.83
C LEU A 72 7.83 -5.72 20.34
N PRO A 73 8.58 -6.49 21.14
CA PRO A 73 8.11 -7.74 21.69
C PRO A 73 6.79 -7.58 22.44
N ILE A 74 5.81 -8.40 22.11
CA ILE A 74 4.52 -8.44 22.80
C ILE A 74 4.60 -9.48 23.91
N ASP A 75 4.65 -9.02 25.16
CA ASP A 75 4.87 -9.90 26.31
C ASP A 75 3.66 -10.78 26.67
N ARG A 76 2.47 -10.44 26.22
CA ARG A 76 1.23 -11.20 26.51
C ARG A 76 0.96 -12.21 25.41
N PRO A 77 0.85 -13.51 25.73
CA PRO A 77 0.36 -14.52 24.77
C PRO A 77 -1.14 -14.42 24.57
N GLY A 78 -1.63 -15.08 23.51
CA GLY A 78 -3.08 -15.28 23.31
C GLY A 78 -3.78 -14.17 22.54
N PHE A 79 -3.05 -13.33 21.80
CA PHE A 79 -3.60 -12.38 20.84
C PHE A 79 -3.72 -12.98 19.44
N ALA A 80 -4.56 -12.40 18.60
CA ALA A 80 -4.59 -12.70 17.16
C ALA A 80 -3.65 -11.76 16.39
N ALA A 81 -2.74 -12.31 15.60
CA ALA A 81 -1.94 -11.56 14.64
C ALA A 81 -2.71 -11.46 13.32
N VAL A 82 -2.99 -10.25 12.84
CA VAL A 82 -3.77 -10.01 11.62
C VAL A 82 -2.90 -9.30 10.61
N TYR A 83 -2.52 -10.01 9.56
CA TYR A 83 -1.77 -9.48 8.44
C TYR A 83 -2.73 -8.91 7.40
N LEU A 84 -2.57 -7.66 7.07
CA LEU A 84 -3.35 -6.91 6.10
C LEU A 84 -2.48 -6.52 4.92
N ASP A 85 -2.96 -6.80 3.72
CA ASP A 85 -2.27 -6.44 2.48
C ASP A 85 -0.86 -7.07 2.36
N CYS A 86 -0.73 -8.30 2.84
CA CYS A 86 0.52 -9.05 2.84
C CYS A 86 0.38 -10.37 2.07
N SER A 87 1.02 -10.45 0.93
CA SER A 87 1.00 -11.66 0.08
C SER A 87 1.88 -12.81 0.59
N ASP A 88 2.85 -12.52 1.48
CA ASP A 88 3.76 -13.51 2.05
C ASP A 88 4.34 -13.02 3.38
N GLN A 89 4.73 -13.93 4.27
CA GLN A 89 5.42 -13.57 5.52
C GLN A 89 6.76 -12.86 5.32
N CYS A 90 7.43 -13.09 4.17
CA CYS A 90 8.66 -12.37 3.84
C CYS A 90 8.46 -10.90 3.50
N ARG A 91 7.20 -10.44 3.41
CA ARG A 91 6.86 -9.02 3.23
C ARG A 91 7.00 -8.19 4.50
N VAL A 92 7.18 -8.84 5.64
CA VAL A 92 7.48 -8.20 6.93
C VAL A 92 8.87 -8.60 7.40
N SER A 93 9.52 -7.77 8.22
CA SER A 93 10.86 -8.05 8.75
C SER A 93 10.87 -9.18 9.80
N ASP A 94 12.08 -9.64 10.13
CA ASP A 94 12.29 -10.60 11.20
C ASP A 94 11.81 -10.06 12.54
N GLU A 95 12.04 -8.77 12.81
CA GLU A 95 11.60 -8.10 14.04
C GLU A 95 10.08 -8.11 14.19
N VAL A 96 9.33 -7.91 13.10
CA VAL A 96 7.86 -8.04 13.12
C VAL A 96 7.47 -9.48 13.40
N ARG A 97 8.09 -10.46 12.73
CA ARG A 97 7.82 -11.88 12.96
C ARG A 97 8.12 -12.30 14.40
N GLU A 98 9.23 -11.83 14.96
CA GLU A 98 9.59 -12.06 16.37
C GLU A 98 8.58 -11.46 17.34
N ALA A 99 8.12 -10.23 17.08
CA ALA A 99 7.09 -9.59 17.90
C ALA A 99 5.78 -10.40 17.96
N LEU A 100 5.47 -11.12 16.88
CA LEU A 100 4.24 -11.90 16.75
C LEU A 100 4.36 -13.38 17.16
N GLN A 101 5.52 -13.86 17.60
CA GLN A 101 5.76 -15.28 17.93
C GLN A 101 4.81 -15.86 18.99
N LYS A 102 4.24 -15.01 19.86
CA LYS A 102 3.30 -15.43 20.92
C LYS A 102 1.84 -15.32 20.49
N ALA A 103 1.55 -15.06 19.22
CA ALA A 103 0.20 -15.06 18.70
C ALA A 103 -0.45 -16.44 18.86
N ALA A 104 -1.70 -16.46 19.27
CA ALA A 104 -2.48 -17.70 19.37
C ALA A 104 -2.98 -18.16 17.99
N VAL A 105 -3.13 -17.21 17.06
CA VAL A 105 -3.60 -17.44 15.71
C VAL A 105 -3.06 -16.35 14.79
N THR A 106 -2.82 -16.73 13.55
CA THR A 106 -2.43 -15.84 12.45
C THR A 106 -3.56 -15.76 11.43
N ILE A 107 -4.01 -14.54 11.14
CA ILE A 107 -5.07 -14.26 10.15
C ILE A 107 -4.44 -13.44 9.04
N ASN A 108 -4.65 -13.82 7.78
CA ASN A 108 -4.21 -13.05 6.61
C ASN A 108 -5.42 -12.62 5.78
N ILE A 109 -5.52 -11.32 5.51
CA ILE A 109 -6.54 -10.70 4.67
C ILE A 109 -5.82 -9.93 3.58
N ASP A 110 -6.02 -10.32 2.32
CA ASP A 110 -5.22 -9.79 1.21
C ASP A 110 -5.99 -9.85 -0.12
N HIS A 111 -5.54 -9.08 -1.10
CA HIS A 111 -6.07 -9.10 -2.45
C HIS A 111 -5.01 -9.48 -3.52
N HIS A 112 -3.78 -9.70 -3.14
CA HIS A 112 -2.70 -9.98 -4.08
C HIS A 112 -2.82 -11.36 -4.72
N PRO A 113 -2.78 -11.47 -6.09
CA PRO A 113 -2.64 -12.75 -6.75
C PRO A 113 -1.29 -13.38 -6.39
N GLY A 114 -1.29 -14.67 -6.06
CA GLY A 114 -0.06 -15.39 -5.68
C GLY A 114 0.29 -15.29 -4.20
N ASN A 115 -0.67 -14.91 -3.35
CA ASN A 115 -0.54 -15.00 -1.90
C ASN A 115 -0.19 -16.44 -1.46
N SER A 116 0.77 -16.58 -0.54
CA SER A 116 1.26 -17.88 -0.08
C SER A 116 0.35 -18.60 0.92
N LEU A 117 -0.76 -17.98 1.34
CA LEU A 117 -1.74 -18.50 2.31
C LEU A 117 -1.08 -18.93 3.62
N PHE A 118 -0.21 -18.10 4.16
CA PHE A 118 0.67 -18.41 5.28
C PHE A 118 0.02 -18.33 6.66
N GLY A 119 -1.18 -17.76 6.77
CA GLY A 119 -1.94 -17.67 8.02
C GLY A 119 -2.61 -18.99 8.39
N ASP A 120 -2.99 -19.15 9.66
CA ASP A 120 -3.89 -20.20 10.10
C ASP A 120 -5.28 -20.03 9.46
N TYR A 121 -5.68 -18.76 9.28
CA TYR A 121 -6.88 -18.35 8.55
C TYR A 121 -6.50 -17.37 7.44
N ASN A 122 -6.96 -17.65 6.21
CA ASN A 122 -6.61 -16.85 5.04
C ASN A 122 -7.85 -16.49 4.24
N TYR A 123 -8.09 -15.21 4.03
CA TYR A 123 -9.01 -14.70 3.01
C TYR A 123 -8.24 -13.89 2.00
N VAL A 124 -8.22 -14.36 0.76
CA VAL A 124 -7.52 -13.70 -0.35
C VAL A 124 -8.49 -13.55 -1.51
N ASN A 125 -8.73 -12.31 -1.95
CA ASN A 125 -9.62 -12.05 -3.08
C ASN A 125 -8.91 -11.22 -4.16
N PRO A 126 -8.31 -11.86 -5.18
CA PRO A 126 -7.63 -11.15 -6.26
C PRO A 126 -8.54 -10.30 -7.18
N GLU A 127 -9.86 -10.46 -7.07
CA GLU A 127 -10.84 -9.65 -7.79
C GLU A 127 -11.18 -8.34 -7.06
N ALA A 128 -10.85 -8.23 -5.77
CA ALA A 128 -10.98 -7.00 -5.03
C ALA A 128 -9.94 -5.98 -5.49
N ALA A 129 -10.35 -4.73 -5.64
CA ALA A 129 -9.46 -3.67 -6.11
C ALA A 129 -8.40 -3.30 -5.07
N ALA A 130 -8.66 -3.58 -3.79
CA ALA A 130 -7.83 -3.24 -2.66
C ALA A 130 -8.20 -4.11 -1.44
N THR A 131 -7.29 -4.32 -0.52
CA THR A 131 -7.61 -4.95 0.79
C THR A 131 -8.63 -4.11 1.57
N ALA A 132 -8.60 -2.78 1.44
CA ALA A 132 -9.60 -1.87 2.02
C ALA A 132 -11.04 -2.17 1.54
N GLU A 133 -11.23 -2.65 0.31
CA GLU A 133 -12.52 -3.12 -0.21
C GLU A 133 -13.01 -4.36 0.58
N ILE A 134 -12.11 -5.31 0.83
CA ILE A 134 -12.39 -6.50 1.63
C ILE A 134 -12.73 -6.12 3.08
N ILE A 135 -11.99 -5.18 3.66
CA ILE A 135 -12.31 -4.69 5.02
C ILE A 135 -13.71 -4.07 5.07
N TYR A 136 -14.11 -3.30 4.05
CA TYR A 136 -15.48 -2.75 4.00
C TYR A 136 -16.55 -3.87 4.03
N GLU A 137 -16.37 -4.93 3.24
CA GLU A 137 -17.29 -6.08 3.23
C GLU A 137 -17.27 -6.83 4.56
N LEU A 138 -16.09 -7.00 5.16
CA LEU A 138 -15.90 -7.62 6.46
C LEU A 138 -16.67 -6.88 7.57
N LEU A 139 -16.59 -5.55 7.59
CA LEU A 139 -17.34 -4.73 8.54
C LEU A 139 -18.85 -4.88 8.38
N ALA A 140 -19.33 -5.03 7.14
CA ALA A 140 -20.76 -5.30 6.88
C ALA A 140 -21.20 -6.66 7.45
N ILE A 141 -20.38 -7.72 7.29
CA ILE A 141 -20.62 -9.05 7.87
C ILE A 141 -20.62 -8.97 9.40
N MET A 142 -19.68 -8.26 9.99
CA MET A 142 -19.59 -8.06 11.45
C MET A 142 -20.67 -7.12 12.01
N GLN A 143 -21.47 -6.51 11.14
CA GLN A 143 -22.49 -5.51 11.49
C GLN A 143 -21.93 -4.29 12.23
N ILE A 144 -20.68 -3.93 11.94
CA ILE A 144 -20.03 -2.74 12.49
C ILE A 144 -20.34 -1.56 11.58
N PRO A 145 -20.92 -0.47 12.10
CA PRO A 145 -21.20 0.72 11.30
C PRO A 145 -19.88 1.40 10.89
N VAL A 146 -19.79 1.79 9.63
CA VAL A 146 -18.67 2.55 9.10
C VAL A 146 -18.80 4.00 9.58
N SER A 147 -17.90 4.46 10.45
CA SER A 147 -17.77 5.85 10.89
C SER A 147 -17.09 6.72 9.81
N GLU A 148 -17.07 8.03 9.98
CA GLU A 148 -16.33 8.95 9.11
C GLU A 148 -14.83 8.63 9.09
N ASP A 149 -14.26 8.31 10.24
CA ASP A 149 -12.83 7.93 10.36
C ASP A 149 -12.52 6.66 9.57
N VAL A 150 -13.32 5.60 9.77
CA VAL A 150 -13.20 4.36 8.99
C VAL A 150 -13.38 4.63 7.50
N ALA A 151 -14.36 5.47 7.13
CA ALA A 151 -14.61 5.80 5.74
C ALA A 151 -13.42 6.52 5.08
N ASN A 152 -12.79 7.47 5.76
CA ASN A 152 -11.59 8.14 5.25
C ASN A 152 -10.41 7.18 5.09
N CYS A 153 -10.19 6.26 6.04
CA CYS A 153 -9.14 5.25 5.96
C CYS A 153 -9.32 4.31 4.76
N LEU A 154 -10.51 3.70 4.64
CA LEU A 154 -10.79 2.77 3.55
C LEU A 154 -10.82 3.46 2.18
N TYR A 155 -11.32 4.71 2.12
CA TYR A 155 -11.28 5.50 0.89
C TYR A 155 -9.85 5.78 0.44
N ALA A 156 -8.94 6.08 1.38
CA ALA A 156 -7.51 6.26 1.08
C ALA A 156 -6.89 4.99 0.48
N GLY A 157 -7.18 3.82 1.04
CA GLY A 157 -6.74 2.53 0.49
C GLY A 157 -7.22 2.32 -0.93
N ILE A 158 -8.52 2.39 -1.15
CA ILE A 158 -9.14 2.16 -2.46
C ILE A 158 -8.61 3.14 -3.52
N ILE A 159 -8.52 4.44 -3.22
CA ILE A 159 -8.10 5.44 -4.21
C ILE A 159 -6.62 5.30 -4.59
N MET A 160 -5.78 4.84 -3.65
CA MET A 160 -4.36 4.63 -3.92
C MET A 160 -4.15 3.39 -4.78
N ASP A 161 -4.77 2.27 -4.45
CA ASP A 161 -4.54 1.01 -5.15
C ASP A 161 -5.23 0.96 -6.54
N THR A 162 -6.33 1.68 -6.70
CA THR A 162 -6.97 1.88 -8.00
C THR A 162 -6.31 2.96 -8.86
N GLY A 163 -5.25 3.61 -8.36
CA GLY A 163 -4.63 4.74 -9.05
C GLY A 163 -5.64 5.85 -9.37
N ARG A 164 -6.45 6.25 -8.41
CA ARG A 164 -7.53 7.23 -8.58
C ARG A 164 -8.64 6.73 -9.50
N PHE A 165 -8.99 5.45 -9.37
CA PHE A 165 -9.99 4.77 -10.23
C PHE A 165 -9.61 4.69 -11.72
N LEU A 166 -8.31 4.82 -12.05
CA LEU A 166 -7.80 4.77 -13.42
C LEU A 166 -7.19 3.41 -13.80
N ASN A 167 -6.86 2.58 -12.81
CA ASN A 167 -6.31 1.25 -13.05
C ASN A 167 -7.41 0.25 -13.42
N SER A 168 -7.04 -0.82 -14.14
CA SER A 168 -7.95 -1.86 -14.61
C SER A 168 -8.57 -2.73 -13.51
N ASN A 169 -8.03 -2.69 -12.29
CA ASN A 169 -8.62 -3.33 -11.12
C ASN A 169 -9.85 -2.59 -10.58
N THR A 170 -10.15 -1.37 -11.05
CA THR A 170 -11.35 -0.62 -10.69
C THR A 170 -12.60 -1.32 -11.23
N THR A 171 -13.47 -1.79 -10.35
CA THR A 171 -14.71 -2.51 -10.70
C THR A 171 -15.96 -1.69 -10.39
N SER A 172 -17.13 -2.17 -10.79
CA SER A 172 -18.40 -1.58 -10.39
C SER A 172 -18.64 -1.68 -8.89
N LEU A 173 -18.13 -2.74 -8.23
CA LEU A 173 -18.18 -2.92 -6.77
C LEU A 173 -17.31 -1.87 -6.09
N THR A 174 -16.09 -1.66 -6.57
CA THR A 174 -15.17 -0.62 -6.10
C THR A 174 -15.85 0.76 -6.09
N MET A 175 -16.48 1.13 -7.21
CA MET A 175 -17.20 2.42 -7.33
C MET A 175 -18.40 2.52 -6.40
N LYS A 176 -19.12 1.41 -6.19
CA LYS A 176 -20.23 1.35 -5.24
C LYS A 176 -19.74 1.54 -3.81
N ILE A 177 -18.68 0.84 -3.40
CA ILE A 177 -18.08 0.99 -2.07
C ILE A 177 -17.57 2.42 -1.88
N ALA A 178 -16.83 2.98 -2.84
CA ALA A 178 -16.38 4.38 -2.77
C ALA A 178 -17.57 5.35 -2.59
N SER A 179 -18.68 5.15 -3.31
CA SER A 179 -19.90 5.94 -3.13
C SER A 179 -20.47 5.83 -1.71
N GLU A 180 -20.51 4.63 -1.13
CA GLU A 180 -20.99 4.44 0.24
C GLU A 180 -20.04 5.08 1.28
N LEU A 181 -18.72 5.00 1.07
CA LEU A 181 -17.73 5.67 1.93
C LEU A 181 -17.90 7.19 1.91
N LEU A 182 -18.15 7.79 0.73
CA LEU A 182 -18.45 9.23 0.62
C LEU A 182 -19.74 9.61 1.37
N LYS A 183 -20.77 8.78 1.29
CA LYS A 183 -22.01 8.99 2.09
C LYS A 183 -21.77 8.91 3.59
N ARG A 184 -20.74 8.18 4.03
CA ARG A 184 -20.32 8.06 5.42
C ARG A 184 -19.36 9.14 5.89
N GLY A 185 -19.01 10.09 5.01
CA GLY A 185 -18.19 11.25 5.35
C GLY A 185 -16.75 11.18 4.88
N ALA A 186 -16.36 10.19 4.07
CA ALA A 186 -15.04 10.21 3.45
C ALA A 186 -14.87 11.49 2.62
N SER A 187 -13.74 12.18 2.80
CA SER A 187 -13.49 13.48 2.17
C SER A 187 -12.59 13.34 0.95
N VAL A 188 -13.15 13.61 -0.22
CA VAL A 188 -12.37 13.71 -1.47
C VAL A 188 -11.29 14.79 -1.38
N ASP A 189 -11.61 15.94 -0.75
CA ASP A 189 -10.68 17.06 -0.64
C ASP A 189 -9.50 16.72 0.27
N LEU A 190 -9.72 16.05 1.40
CA LEU A 190 -8.63 15.58 2.26
C LEU A 190 -7.74 14.58 1.53
N ALA A 191 -8.32 13.58 0.86
CA ALA A 191 -7.56 12.61 0.08
C ALA A 191 -6.77 13.29 -1.05
N ARG A 192 -7.41 14.16 -1.85
CA ARG A 192 -6.75 14.90 -2.93
C ARG A 192 -5.58 15.72 -2.42
N ASN A 193 -5.82 16.55 -1.40
CA ASN A 193 -4.80 17.46 -0.91
C ASN A 193 -3.60 16.73 -0.32
N ASN A 194 -3.82 15.67 0.46
CA ASN A 194 -2.72 14.98 1.14
C ASN A 194 -2.03 13.94 0.24
N LEU A 195 -2.79 13.16 -0.52
CA LEU A 195 -2.20 12.07 -1.31
C LEU A 195 -1.62 12.53 -2.65
N PHE A 196 -2.17 13.62 -3.25
CA PHE A 196 -1.84 13.95 -4.64
C PHE A 196 -1.34 15.38 -4.88
N GLU A 197 -1.79 16.36 -4.10
CA GLU A 197 -1.53 17.78 -4.36
C GLU A 197 -0.57 18.45 -3.36
N SER A 198 -0.14 17.76 -2.29
CA SER A 198 0.81 18.28 -1.30
C SER A 198 2.23 17.75 -1.48
N LYS A 199 2.73 17.82 -2.71
CA LYS A 199 4.08 17.38 -3.00
C LYS A 199 5.13 18.38 -2.49
N PRO A 200 6.16 17.92 -1.78
CA PRO A 200 7.25 18.80 -1.37
C PRO A 200 7.98 19.35 -2.60
N LEU A 201 8.44 20.61 -2.50
CA LEU A 201 9.13 21.30 -3.60
C LEU A 201 10.29 20.47 -4.18
N ARG A 202 11.04 19.76 -3.33
CA ARG A 202 12.14 18.87 -3.75
C ARG A 202 11.69 17.80 -4.75
N GLU A 203 10.47 17.23 -4.60
CA GLU A 203 9.93 16.24 -5.55
C GLU A 203 9.65 16.89 -6.91
N VAL A 204 9.10 18.10 -6.91
CA VAL A 204 8.85 18.86 -8.15
C VAL A 204 10.16 19.22 -8.85
N LEU A 205 11.20 19.58 -8.08
CA LEU A 205 12.53 19.85 -8.62
C LEU A 205 13.18 18.58 -9.20
N LEU A 206 13.05 17.43 -8.54
CA LEU A 206 13.48 16.14 -9.10
C LEU A 206 12.77 15.80 -10.41
N LEU A 207 11.45 16.03 -10.46
CA LEU A 207 10.70 15.83 -11.71
C LEU A 207 11.22 16.73 -12.83
N LYS A 208 11.51 18.01 -12.53
CA LYS A 208 12.14 18.93 -13.50
C LYS A 208 13.46 18.37 -14.03
N HIS A 209 14.32 17.85 -13.15
CA HIS A 209 15.61 17.26 -13.57
C HIS A 209 15.39 15.98 -14.40
N ALA A 210 14.50 15.08 -13.96
CA ALA A 210 14.19 13.86 -14.71
C ALA A 210 13.68 14.15 -16.13
N LEU A 211 12.78 15.14 -16.28
CA LEU A 211 12.23 15.53 -17.58
C LEU A 211 13.28 16.11 -18.54
N LYS A 212 14.36 16.72 -18.05
CA LYS A 212 15.49 17.16 -18.90
C LYS A 212 16.17 15.99 -19.63
N HIS A 213 16.17 14.82 -19.01
CA HIS A 213 16.80 13.60 -19.53
C HIS A 213 15.79 12.62 -20.14
N LEU A 214 14.56 13.11 -20.42
CA LEU A 214 13.54 12.29 -21.08
C LEU A 214 14.01 11.95 -22.50
N SER A 215 14.06 10.67 -22.79
CA SER A 215 14.44 10.12 -24.08
C SER A 215 13.49 8.99 -24.48
N LEU A 216 13.41 8.73 -25.80
CA LEU A 216 12.62 7.66 -26.36
C LEU A 216 13.48 6.76 -27.25
N SER A 217 13.09 5.48 -27.35
CA SER A 217 13.63 4.58 -28.37
C SER A 217 13.21 5.03 -29.78
N GLU A 218 13.94 4.57 -30.79
CA GLU A 218 13.66 4.93 -32.22
C GLU A 218 12.24 4.58 -32.65
N ASP A 219 11.67 3.48 -32.12
CA ASP A 219 10.30 3.06 -32.38
C ASP A 219 9.26 3.74 -31.49
N GLY A 220 9.68 4.61 -30.55
CA GLY A 220 8.82 5.33 -29.62
C GLY A 220 8.12 4.48 -28.56
N ARG A 221 8.50 3.20 -28.41
CA ARG A 221 7.84 2.27 -27.49
C ARG A 221 8.43 2.22 -26.10
N ILE A 222 9.67 2.68 -25.94
CA ILE A 222 10.36 2.75 -24.67
C ILE A 222 10.70 4.20 -24.39
N ALA A 223 10.37 4.68 -23.18
CA ALA A 223 10.80 5.99 -22.71
C ALA A 223 11.60 5.84 -21.43
N TRP A 224 12.61 6.65 -21.27
CA TRP A 224 13.39 6.66 -20.02
C TRP A 224 13.75 8.07 -19.59
N MET A 225 13.98 8.19 -18.29
CA MET A 225 14.53 9.37 -17.64
C MET A 225 15.72 8.98 -16.78
N CYS A 226 16.61 9.93 -16.54
CA CYS A 226 17.75 9.76 -15.65
C CYS A 226 17.75 10.82 -14.56
N LEU A 227 18.23 10.46 -13.38
CA LEU A 227 18.52 11.37 -12.26
C LEU A 227 19.92 11.05 -11.76
N THR A 228 20.82 12.01 -11.84
CA THR A 228 22.15 11.91 -11.27
C THR A 228 22.15 12.23 -9.78
N LEU A 229 23.20 11.82 -9.09
CA LEU A 229 23.37 12.13 -7.67
C LEU A 229 23.47 13.64 -7.44
N ASP A 230 24.20 14.37 -8.31
CA ASP A 230 24.35 15.83 -8.25
C ASP A 230 22.97 16.54 -8.39
N GLU A 231 22.11 16.08 -9.28
CA GLU A 231 20.77 16.65 -9.47
C GLU A 231 19.86 16.37 -8.25
N ALA A 232 20.01 15.21 -7.62
CA ALA A 232 19.31 14.91 -6.38
C ALA A 232 19.79 15.80 -5.23
N GLU A 233 21.11 16.09 -5.15
CA GLU A 233 21.68 17.03 -4.17
C GLU A 233 21.20 18.47 -4.43
N GLN A 234 21.19 18.94 -5.69
CA GLN A 234 20.67 20.26 -6.06
C GLN A 234 19.18 20.45 -5.69
N ALA A 235 18.43 19.37 -5.68
CA ALA A 235 17.00 19.38 -5.29
C ALA A 235 16.79 19.21 -3.79
N ASP A 236 17.85 19.09 -2.97
CA ASP A 236 17.77 18.71 -1.53
C ASP A 236 16.99 17.40 -1.33
N ALA A 237 17.26 16.42 -2.17
CA ALA A 237 16.47 15.21 -2.29
C ALA A 237 17.32 13.92 -2.43
N ARG A 238 18.55 13.93 -1.92
CA ARG A 238 19.46 12.78 -2.00
C ARG A 238 18.86 11.51 -1.40
N ASP A 239 18.24 11.64 -0.22
CA ASP A 239 17.62 10.54 0.53
C ASP A 239 16.11 10.41 0.22
N TYR A 240 15.60 11.22 -0.71
CA TYR A 240 14.19 11.18 -1.08
C TYR A 240 13.90 10.13 -2.14
N HIS A 241 12.89 9.31 -1.92
CA HIS A 241 12.42 8.33 -2.90
C HIS A 241 11.30 8.94 -3.76
N PRO A 242 11.57 9.31 -5.03
CA PRO A 242 10.59 10.00 -5.86
C PRO A 242 9.56 9.02 -6.43
N GLU A 243 8.54 8.73 -5.66
CA GLU A 243 7.42 7.94 -6.15
C GLU A 243 6.64 8.71 -7.23
N GLY A 244 6.29 8.03 -8.28
CA GLY A 244 5.45 8.60 -9.33
C GLY A 244 6.16 9.32 -10.47
N ILE A 245 7.43 9.76 -10.34
CA ILE A 245 8.16 10.40 -11.44
C ILE A 245 8.21 9.49 -12.69
N ILE A 246 8.46 8.21 -12.50
CA ILE A 246 8.50 7.24 -13.60
C ILE A 246 7.18 7.17 -14.40
N ASN A 247 6.05 7.48 -13.78
CA ASN A 247 4.75 7.41 -14.46
C ASN A 247 4.64 8.40 -15.63
N TYR A 248 5.40 9.50 -15.60
CA TYR A 248 5.42 10.45 -16.71
C TYR A 248 5.93 9.83 -18.02
N THR A 249 6.85 8.86 -17.96
CA THR A 249 7.29 8.14 -19.17
C THR A 249 6.14 7.35 -19.80
N ARG A 250 5.31 6.70 -18.96
CA ARG A 250 4.19 5.88 -19.39
C ARG A 250 2.98 6.68 -19.89
N MET A 251 2.91 7.98 -19.54
CA MET A 251 1.87 8.90 -20.04
C MET A 251 2.07 9.30 -21.50
N ILE A 252 3.27 9.09 -22.06
CA ILE A 252 3.56 9.41 -23.45
C ILE A 252 2.81 8.45 -24.38
N ALA A 253 2.14 8.99 -25.39
CA ALA A 253 1.41 8.19 -26.35
C ALA A 253 2.37 7.22 -27.11
N GLY A 254 1.99 5.96 -27.25
CA GLY A 254 2.79 4.93 -27.91
C GLY A 254 3.81 4.21 -27.02
N VAL A 255 4.17 4.77 -25.87
CA VAL A 255 5.12 4.14 -24.95
C VAL A 255 4.48 2.95 -24.25
N GLU A 256 5.15 1.80 -24.31
CA GLU A 256 4.78 0.56 -23.63
C GLU A 256 5.56 0.37 -22.32
N VAL A 257 6.85 0.71 -22.31
CA VAL A 257 7.72 0.55 -21.14
C VAL A 257 8.35 1.88 -20.79
N GLY A 258 8.21 2.26 -19.52
CA GLY A 258 8.87 3.41 -18.93
C GLY A 258 9.99 3.00 -17.97
N LEU A 259 11.10 3.70 -18.00
CA LEU A 259 12.26 3.47 -17.14
C LEU A 259 12.65 4.76 -16.41
N LEU A 260 13.11 4.60 -15.17
CA LEU A 260 13.77 5.67 -14.42
C LEU A 260 15.10 5.14 -13.89
N PHE A 261 16.21 5.68 -14.41
CA PHE A 261 17.56 5.43 -13.91
C PHE A 261 17.87 6.47 -12.85
N ARG A 262 18.14 6.03 -11.63
CA ARG A 262 18.52 6.91 -10.52
C ARG A 262 19.85 6.47 -9.94
N GLU A 263 20.85 7.35 -10.02
CA GLU A 263 22.09 7.18 -9.31
C GLU A 263 21.84 7.37 -7.80
N VAL A 264 22.12 6.35 -6.99
CA VAL A 264 21.92 6.35 -5.54
C VAL A 264 23.23 6.52 -4.77
N GLU A 265 24.32 6.10 -5.38
CA GLU A 265 25.71 6.26 -4.93
C GLU A 265 26.58 6.35 -6.17
N THR A 266 27.79 6.87 -6.07
CA THR A 266 28.72 6.96 -7.19
C THR A 266 28.90 5.60 -7.86
N GLY A 267 28.49 5.50 -9.13
CA GLY A 267 28.57 4.27 -9.92
C GLY A 267 27.51 3.21 -9.59
N ARG A 268 26.54 3.50 -8.71
CA ARG A 268 25.42 2.60 -8.37
C ARG A 268 24.09 3.21 -8.81
N VAL A 269 23.43 2.54 -9.74
CA VAL A 269 22.16 3.01 -10.32
C VAL A 269 21.03 2.07 -9.93
N LYS A 270 19.94 2.63 -9.37
CA LYS A 270 18.69 1.94 -9.19
C LYS A 270 17.79 2.19 -10.40
N VAL A 271 17.22 1.12 -10.97
CA VAL A 271 16.36 1.23 -12.15
C VAL A 271 14.93 0.88 -11.75
N GLY A 272 14.01 1.83 -11.96
CA GLY A 272 12.59 1.60 -11.88
C GLY A 272 12.03 1.22 -13.25
N PHE A 273 11.06 0.31 -13.26
CA PHE A 273 10.36 -0.15 -14.46
C PHE A 273 8.86 0.05 -14.32
N ARG A 274 8.18 0.44 -15.39
CA ARG A 274 6.71 0.45 -15.49
C ARG A 274 6.30 -0.01 -16.88
N SER A 275 5.26 -0.86 -16.97
CA SER A 275 4.68 -1.33 -18.23
C SER A 275 3.22 -0.91 -18.36
N ARG A 276 2.71 -0.88 -19.60
CA ARG A 276 1.27 -0.81 -19.88
C ARG A 276 0.59 -2.19 -19.90
N GLY A 277 1.30 -3.25 -19.51
CA GLY A 277 0.77 -4.59 -19.32
C GLY A 277 1.16 -5.60 -20.41
N ARG A 278 1.74 -5.20 -21.55
CA ARG A 278 2.20 -6.13 -22.60
C ARG A 278 3.56 -6.76 -22.27
N VAL A 279 4.38 -6.07 -21.49
CA VAL A 279 5.73 -6.51 -21.09
C VAL A 279 5.74 -6.83 -19.60
N ASP A 280 6.18 -8.02 -19.23
CA ASP A 280 6.40 -8.41 -17.83
C ASP A 280 7.71 -7.81 -17.33
N VAL A 281 7.62 -6.58 -16.82
CA VAL A 281 8.78 -5.86 -16.26
C VAL A 281 9.23 -6.42 -14.92
N ALA A 282 8.40 -7.19 -14.22
CA ALA A 282 8.80 -7.86 -12.99
C ALA A 282 9.77 -9.02 -13.31
N SER A 283 9.52 -9.78 -14.37
CA SER A 283 10.45 -10.80 -14.86
C SER A 283 11.78 -10.18 -15.27
N LEU A 284 11.75 -9.06 -16.00
CA LEU A 284 12.97 -8.33 -16.38
C LEU A 284 13.75 -7.84 -15.16
N ALA A 285 13.07 -7.26 -14.15
CA ALA A 285 13.75 -6.79 -12.94
C ALA A 285 14.45 -7.92 -12.18
N ARG A 286 13.88 -9.14 -12.16
CA ARG A 286 14.50 -10.32 -11.53
C ARG A 286 15.82 -10.71 -12.16
N GLU A 287 16.02 -10.53 -13.48
CA GLU A 287 17.29 -10.80 -14.15
C GLU A 287 18.44 -9.91 -13.65
N PHE A 288 18.09 -8.75 -13.08
CA PHE A 288 19.04 -7.80 -12.47
C PHE A 288 19.05 -7.85 -10.93
N GLY A 289 18.51 -8.91 -10.32
CA GLY A 289 18.46 -9.04 -8.87
C GLY A 289 17.42 -8.15 -8.19
N GLY A 290 16.49 -7.60 -8.95
CA GLY A 290 15.36 -6.82 -8.48
C GLY A 290 14.07 -7.65 -8.35
N GLY A 291 12.93 -6.96 -8.21
CA GLY A 291 11.62 -7.55 -8.12
C GLY A 291 10.52 -6.50 -8.21
N GLY A 292 9.27 -6.90 -8.08
CA GLY A 292 8.12 -6.00 -8.15
C GLY A 292 6.87 -6.70 -8.68
N HIS A 293 5.82 -5.91 -8.89
CA HIS A 293 4.58 -6.35 -9.52
C HIS A 293 4.73 -6.38 -11.05
N ARG A 294 3.89 -7.17 -11.71
CA ARG A 294 3.85 -7.34 -13.16
C ARG A 294 3.39 -6.06 -13.89
#